data_a86d7c142b5a6fdce7371441290a182b
#
_entry.id   a86d7c142b5a6fdce7371441290a182b
#
_cell.length_a   1.000
_cell.length_b   1.000
_cell.length_c   1.000
_cell.angle_alpha   90.00
_cell.angle_beta   90.00
_cell.angle_gamma   90.00
#
_symmetry.space_group_name_H-M   'P 1'
#
loop_
_entity.id
_entity.type
_entity.pdbx_description
1 polymer ?
#
loop_
_entity_poly.entity_id
_entity_poly.type
_entity_poly.pdbx_seq_one_letter_code
_entity_poly.pdbx_strand_id
1 'polypeptide(L)'
;MKKHWIAVDWGTTNFRAFLLNEQQVIASVAQPCGLLTLSKDAFAATLHQHLAPWLTELGALPIVMAGMVGSQQGWQEVPYVAAPANAVKLRKNALPLSTPWGSPAWIVPGVSSASAYGLPDVMRGEEVQLLGLNALHPAHEHHAILPGTHSKHALLRKGEITHFSTLMTGELFSLLSQHSLLGRALPEQQDNSTAFVEGVLTANAGIPFNHLIFSARTRRLNGEIALSAVHSYLSGLLIGYELSTMSAEKESWVVGSPSLCERYLLAAQALDIPLRTADGDTCFLRGMAAFYAQLPETHA
;
A
#
# COMPACT_ATOMS: atom_id res chain seq x y z
N MET A 1 22.86 -18.27 -2.04
CA MET A 1 22.18 -17.10 -2.69
C MET A 1 23.22 -16.08 -3.10
N LYS A 2 23.01 -15.36 -4.22
CA LYS A 2 23.86 -14.22 -4.56
C LYS A 2 23.72 -13.15 -3.47
N LYS A 3 24.83 -12.54 -3.09
CA LYS A 3 24.87 -11.49 -2.07
C LYS A 3 24.10 -10.24 -2.50
N HIS A 4 24.15 -9.93 -3.81
CA HIS A 4 23.40 -8.83 -4.43
C HIS A 4 22.16 -9.35 -5.14
N TRP A 5 21.07 -8.63 -5.01
CA TRP A 5 19.78 -8.89 -5.65
C TRP A 5 18.97 -7.61 -5.76
N ILE A 6 17.88 -7.62 -6.53
CA ILE A 6 17.07 -6.46 -6.81
C ILE A 6 15.62 -6.71 -6.34
N ALA A 7 15.10 -5.82 -5.50
CA ALA A 7 13.68 -5.74 -5.17
C ALA A 7 13.01 -4.69 -6.05
N VAL A 8 11.83 -5.01 -6.59
CA VAL A 8 11.05 -4.10 -7.43
C VAL A 8 9.63 -3.98 -6.87
N ASP A 9 9.22 -2.75 -6.61
CA ASP A 9 7.85 -2.36 -6.37
C ASP A 9 7.29 -1.72 -7.64
N TRP A 10 6.40 -2.42 -8.33
CA TRP A 10 5.82 -1.95 -9.58
C TRP A 10 4.32 -1.79 -9.45
N GLY A 11 3.92 -0.59 -9.09
CA GLY A 11 2.54 -0.22 -8.84
C GLY A 11 1.79 0.23 -10.10
N THR A 12 0.61 0.79 -9.87
CA THR A 12 -0.27 1.31 -10.94
C THR A 12 0.34 2.51 -11.65
N THR A 13 0.99 3.41 -10.91
CA THR A 13 1.54 4.69 -11.42
C THR A 13 3.04 4.77 -11.35
N ASN A 14 3.67 4.09 -10.39
CA ASN A 14 5.08 4.22 -10.08
C ASN A 14 5.82 2.89 -10.20
N PHE A 15 7.08 2.99 -10.60
CA PHE A 15 8.09 1.96 -10.57
C PHE A 15 9.17 2.36 -9.56
N ARG A 16 9.55 1.45 -8.68
CA ARG A 16 10.69 1.62 -7.77
C ARG A 16 11.51 0.34 -7.79
N ALA A 17 12.82 0.47 -7.88
CA ALA A 17 13.73 -0.66 -7.74
C ALA A 17 14.83 -0.33 -6.75
N PHE A 18 15.24 -1.35 -5.99
CA PHE A 18 16.24 -1.26 -4.95
C PHE A 18 17.28 -2.35 -5.19
N LEU A 19 18.54 -1.94 -5.30
CA LEU A 19 19.66 -2.87 -5.31
C LEU A 19 20.06 -3.14 -3.85
N LEU A 20 20.03 -4.41 -3.46
CA LEU A 20 20.37 -4.83 -2.11
C LEU A 20 21.64 -5.68 -2.09
N ASN A 21 22.42 -5.49 -1.05
CA ASN A 21 23.45 -6.40 -0.60
C ASN A 21 22.93 -7.07 0.68
N GLU A 22 22.55 -8.35 0.58
CA GLU A 22 21.79 -9.04 1.62
C GLU A 22 20.48 -8.31 1.96
N GLN A 23 20.44 -7.56 3.06
CA GLN A 23 19.29 -6.77 3.50
C GLN A 23 19.51 -5.25 3.42
N GLN A 24 20.72 -4.82 3.06
CA GLN A 24 21.09 -3.42 2.98
C GLN A 24 20.85 -2.87 1.57
N VAL A 25 20.09 -1.81 1.46
CA VAL A 25 19.93 -1.06 0.21
C VAL A 25 21.22 -0.31 -0.08
N ILE A 26 21.80 -0.53 -1.26
CA ILE A 26 23.01 0.15 -1.72
C ILE A 26 22.75 1.14 -2.86
N ALA A 27 21.64 0.97 -3.58
CA ALA A 27 21.18 1.93 -4.59
C ALA A 27 19.67 1.78 -4.81
N SER A 28 19.04 2.83 -5.32
CA SER A 28 17.63 2.82 -5.69
C SER A 28 17.35 3.68 -6.92
N VAL A 29 16.27 3.35 -7.61
CA VAL A 29 15.73 4.13 -8.72
C VAL A 29 14.20 4.20 -8.60
N ALA A 30 13.63 5.36 -8.86
CA ALA A 30 12.18 5.58 -8.90
C ALA A 30 11.80 6.31 -10.20
N GLN A 31 10.71 5.86 -10.82
CA GLN A 31 10.22 6.42 -12.07
C GLN A 31 8.68 6.44 -12.11
N PRO A 32 8.04 7.44 -12.74
CA PRO A 32 6.59 7.49 -12.91
C PRO A 32 6.16 6.62 -14.11
N CYS A 33 6.55 5.36 -14.12
CA CYS A 33 6.26 4.40 -15.19
C CYS A 33 5.60 3.13 -14.63
N GLY A 34 4.44 3.30 -14.01
CA GLY A 34 3.64 2.17 -13.54
C GLY A 34 2.81 1.52 -14.63
N LEU A 35 1.97 0.57 -14.22
CA LEU A 35 1.11 -0.24 -15.09
C LEU A 35 0.34 0.57 -16.14
N LEU A 36 -0.23 1.72 -15.76
CA LEU A 36 -1.09 2.53 -16.63
C LEU A 36 -0.35 3.16 -17.82
N THR A 37 0.98 3.22 -17.77
CA THR A 37 1.80 3.88 -18.81
C THR A 37 2.48 2.90 -19.75
N LEU A 38 2.31 1.59 -19.54
CA LEU A 38 3.04 0.55 -20.25
C LEU A 38 2.10 -0.39 -21.02
N SER A 39 2.49 -0.73 -22.25
CA SER A 39 1.94 -1.91 -22.92
C SER A 39 2.57 -3.18 -22.38
N LYS A 40 1.86 -4.31 -22.53
CA LYS A 40 2.32 -5.61 -22.01
C LYS A 40 3.71 -6.01 -22.49
N ASP A 41 4.06 -5.67 -23.72
CA ASP A 41 5.35 -6.00 -24.34
C ASP A 41 6.51 -5.09 -23.89
N ALA A 42 6.18 -3.95 -23.26
CA ALA A 42 7.18 -2.96 -22.85
C ALA A 42 7.83 -3.28 -21.47
N PHE A 43 7.21 -4.14 -20.66
CA PHE A 43 7.71 -4.39 -19.28
C PHE A 43 9.16 -4.87 -19.23
N ALA A 44 9.53 -5.85 -20.05
CA ALA A 44 10.89 -6.38 -20.05
C ALA A 44 11.92 -5.31 -20.43
N ALA A 45 11.65 -4.55 -21.49
CA ALA A 45 12.54 -3.48 -21.95
C ALA A 45 12.65 -2.35 -20.92
N THR A 46 11.53 -1.94 -20.33
CA THR A 46 11.50 -0.91 -19.28
C THR A 46 12.26 -1.35 -18.04
N LEU A 47 12.05 -2.59 -17.58
CA LEU A 47 12.79 -3.14 -16.45
C LEU A 47 14.31 -3.13 -16.73
N HIS A 48 14.72 -3.66 -17.90
CA HIS A 48 16.12 -3.68 -18.28
C HIS A 48 16.74 -2.28 -18.33
N GLN A 49 16.05 -1.32 -18.96
CA GLN A 49 16.49 0.07 -19.06
C GLN A 49 16.81 0.69 -17.70
N HIS A 50 15.94 0.49 -16.71
CA HIS A 50 16.12 1.07 -15.37
C HIS A 50 17.15 0.34 -14.52
N LEU A 51 17.36 -0.97 -14.77
CA LEU A 51 18.33 -1.77 -14.05
C LEU A 51 19.69 -1.86 -14.74
N ALA A 52 19.82 -1.38 -15.98
CA ALA A 52 21.01 -1.50 -16.80
C ALA A 52 22.32 -1.06 -16.11
N PRO A 53 22.38 0.05 -15.34
CA PRO A 53 23.60 0.43 -14.64
C PRO A 53 24.09 -0.65 -13.68
N TRP A 54 23.20 -1.25 -12.90
CA TRP A 54 23.53 -2.29 -11.93
C TRP A 54 23.88 -3.62 -12.59
N LEU A 55 23.15 -3.96 -13.67
CA LEU A 55 23.39 -5.20 -14.43
C LEU A 55 24.70 -5.16 -15.22
N THR A 56 25.10 -3.99 -15.69
CA THR A 56 26.39 -3.79 -16.39
C THR A 56 27.57 -3.97 -15.41
N GLU A 57 27.43 -3.46 -14.19
CA GLU A 57 28.51 -3.51 -13.19
C GLU A 57 28.59 -4.88 -12.50
N LEU A 58 27.44 -5.46 -12.13
CA LEU A 58 27.37 -6.65 -11.25
C LEU A 58 26.94 -7.93 -11.98
N GLY A 59 26.64 -7.84 -13.28
CA GLY A 59 26.14 -8.95 -14.09
C GLY A 59 24.68 -9.28 -13.80
N ALA A 60 24.23 -10.47 -14.23
CA ALA A 60 22.87 -10.93 -14.03
C ALA A 60 22.58 -11.15 -12.54
N LEU A 61 21.69 -10.34 -11.97
CA LEU A 61 21.26 -10.40 -10.57
C LEU A 61 19.85 -11.03 -10.45
N PRO A 62 19.55 -11.72 -9.35
CA PRO A 62 18.19 -12.13 -9.04
C PRO A 62 17.26 -10.91 -8.86
N ILE A 63 16.06 -10.98 -9.41
CA ILE A 63 15.07 -9.89 -9.34
C ILE A 63 13.78 -10.43 -8.73
N VAL A 64 13.29 -9.78 -7.68
CA VAL A 64 11.97 -10.08 -7.08
C VAL A 64 11.07 -8.87 -7.27
N MET A 65 9.91 -9.07 -7.86
CA MET A 65 8.95 -8.02 -8.17
C MET A 65 7.66 -8.23 -7.39
N ALA A 66 7.09 -7.17 -6.84
CA ALA A 66 5.78 -7.18 -6.21
C ALA A 66 4.89 -6.04 -6.74
N GLY A 67 3.61 -6.09 -6.44
CA GLY A 67 2.64 -5.09 -6.85
C GLY A 67 1.92 -5.43 -8.15
N MET A 68 1.44 -4.40 -8.84
CA MET A 68 0.54 -4.54 -10.00
C MET A 68 1.17 -5.19 -11.22
N VAL A 69 2.49 -5.34 -11.26
CA VAL A 69 3.21 -6.09 -12.29
C VAL A 69 2.68 -7.53 -12.45
N GLY A 70 2.15 -8.13 -11.37
CA GLY A 70 1.54 -9.46 -11.34
C GLY A 70 0.02 -9.48 -11.52
N SER A 71 -0.62 -8.36 -11.83
CA SER A 71 -2.06 -8.29 -12.10
C SER A 71 -2.41 -8.78 -13.50
N GLN A 72 -3.69 -8.97 -13.78
CA GLN A 72 -4.19 -9.34 -15.11
C GLN A 72 -3.77 -8.35 -16.21
N GLN A 73 -3.65 -7.08 -15.85
CA GLN A 73 -3.21 -6.00 -16.76
C GLN A 73 -1.70 -5.76 -16.69
N GLY A 74 -1.00 -6.44 -15.79
CA GLY A 74 0.44 -6.34 -15.62
C GLY A 74 1.26 -7.11 -16.64
N TRP A 75 2.54 -7.27 -16.34
CA TRP A 75 3.45 -8.01 -17.21
C TRP A 75 3.02 -9.46 -17.40
N GLN A 76 2.84 -10.18 -16.28
CA GLN A 76 2.28 -11.52 -16.29
C GLN A 76 1.35 -11.70 -15.09
N GLU A 77 0.15 -12.25 -15.34
CA GLU A 77 -0.81 -12.51 -14.30
C GLU A 77 -0.32 -13.62 -13.36
N VAL A 78 -0.30 -13.32 -12.07
CA VAL A 78 -0.03 -14.28 -11.02
C VAL A 78 -1.30 -14.47 -10.20
N PRO A 79 -1.85 -15.68 -10.11
CA PRO A 79 -3.04 -15.95 -9.30
C PRO A 79 -2.86 -15.53 -7.85
N TYR A 80 -3.95 -15.07 -7.22
CA TYR A 80 -3.95 -14.78 -5.80
C TYR A 80 -3.78 -16.05 -4.96
N VAL A 81 -3.08 -15.92 -3.84
CA VAL A 81 -2.94 -16.95 -2.82
C VAL A 81 -4.03 -16.74 -1.76
N ALA A 82 -4.84 -17.74 -1.50
CA ALA A 82 -5.86 -17.62 -0.46
C ALA A 82 -5.22 -17.52 0.94
N ALA A 83 -5.75 -16.61 1.77
CA ALA A 83 -5.39 -16.54 3.20
C ALA A 83 -5.80 -17.84 3.93
N PRO A 84 -5.10 -18.25 5.02
CA PRO A 84 -3.92 -17.64 5.60
C PRO A 84 -2.69 -17.73 4.71
N ALA A 85 -1.88 -16.66 4.66
CA ALA A 85 -0.70 -16.57 3.79
C ALA A 85 0.52 -16.01 4.54
N ASN A 86 1.68 -16.63 4.32
CA ASN A 86 2.98 -16.22 4.84
C ASN A 86 4.04 -16.24 3.72
N ALA A 87 5.27 -15.83 4.02
CA ALA A 87 6.36 -15.77 3.04
C ALA A 87 6.61 -17.12 2.34
N VAL A 88 6.51 -18.24 3.04
CA VAL A 88 6.72 -19.58 2.46
C VAL A 88 5.61 -19.91 1.46
N LYS A 89 4.36 -19.61 1.79
CA LYS A 89 3.22 -19.87 0.91
C LYS A 89 3.24 -18.95 -0.31
N LEU A 90 3.57 -17.65 -0.13
CA LEU A 90 3.73 -16.73 -1.26
C LEU A 90 4.86 -17.19 -2.19
N ARG A 91 6.01 -17.58 -1.64
CA ARG A 91 7.13 -18.08 -2.45
C ARG A 91 6.76 -19.32 -3.27
N LYS A 92 6.04 -20.28 -2.70
CA LYS A 92 5.60 -21.50 -3.42
C LYS A 92 4.73 -21.19 -4.64
N ASN A 93 4.03 -20.07 -4.61
CA ASN A 93 3.10 -19.64 -5.64
C ASN A 93 3.63 -18.44 -6.46
N ALA A 94 4.87 -18.01 -6.23
CA ALA A 94 5.50 -16.97 -7.02
C ALA A 94 5.74 -17.46 -8.46
N LEU A 95 5.54 -16.56 -9.41
CA LEU A 95 5.77 -16.85 -10.82
C LEU A 95 7.25 -16.66 -11.17
N PRO A 96 7.99 -17.70 -11.54
CA PRO A 96 9.34 -17.54 -12.06
C PRO A 96 9.31 -16.99 -13.48
N LEU A 97 10.23 -16.09 -13.78
CA LEU A 97 10.44 -15.50 -15.09
C LEU A 97 11.89 -15.63 -15.53
N SER A 98 12.10 -15.90 -16.81
CA SER A 98 13.40 -15.78 -17.45
C SER A 98 13.47 -14.43 -18.16
N THR A 99 14.41 -13.58 -17.75
CA THR A 99 14.63 -12.30 -18.44
C THR A 99 15.51 -12.48 -19.68
N PRO A 100 15.33 -11.67 -20.73
CA PRO A 100 16.16 -11.77 -21.96
C PRO A 100 17.67 -11.60 -21.71
N TRP A 101 18.06 -10.96 -20.60
CA TRP A 101 19.47 -10.71 -20.23
C TRP A 101 20.00 -11.71 -19.19
N GLY A 102 19.27 -12.80 -18.91
CA GLY A 102 19.74 -13.90 -18.08
C GLY A 102 19.56 -13.73 -16.56
N SER A 103 18.94 -12.66 -16.08
CA SER A 103 18.59 -12.52 -14.66
C SER A 103 17.43 -13.45 -14.31
N PRO A 104 17.55 -14.30 -13.29
CA PRO A 104 16.41 -15.02 -12.75
C PRO A 104 15.49 -14.02 -12.07
N ALA A 105 14.18 -14.10 -12.33
CA ALA A 105 13.21 -13.18 -11.79
C ALA A 105 11.98 -13.89 -11.23
N TRP A 106 11.28 -13.27 -10.27
CA TRP A 106 10.04 -13.78 -9.69
C TRP A 106 9.04 -12.63 -9.48
N ILE A 107 7.78 -12.94 -9.72
CA ILE A 107 6.68 -12.04 -9.33
C ILE A 107 5.98 -12.65 -8.11
N VAL A 108 5.89 -11.86 -7.04
CA VAL A 108 5.18 -12.22 -5.82
C VAL A 108 3.67 -12.21 -6.08
N PRO A 109 2.92 -13.26 -5.69
CA PRO A 109 1.47 -13.28 -5.82
C PRO A 109 0.82 -12.33 -4.80
N GLY A 110 -0.32 -11.76 -5.17
CA GLY A 110 -1.20 -11.12 -4.21
C GLY A 110 -1.91 -12.13 -3.31
N VAL A 111 -2.66 -11.64 -2.33
CA VAL A 111 -3.44 -12.45 -1.39
C VAL A 111 -4.93 -12.19 -1.58
N SER A 112 -5.74 -13.25 -1.54
CA SER A 112 -7.19 -13.17 -1.47
C SER A 112 -7.70 -13.65 -0.10
N SER A 113 -8.79 -13.06 0.37
CA SER A 113 -9.42 -13.38 1.64
C SER A 113 -10.92 -13.14 1.58
N ALA A 114 -11.64 -13.59 2.59
CA ALA A 114 -12.92 -13.00 2.93
C ALA A 114 -12.67 -11.81 3.89
N SER A 115 -13.35 -10.69 3.63
CA SER A 115 -13.33 -9.53 4.52
C SER A 115 -14.06 -9.83 5.84
N ALA A 116 -13.96 -8.92 6.81
CA ALA A 116 -14.70 -9.00 8.07
C ALA A 116 -16.23 -9.04 7.86
N TYR A 117 -16.70 -8.64 6.67
CA TYR A 117 -18.13 -8.65 6.28
C TYR A 117 -18.53 -9.88 5.47
N GLY A 118 -17.64 -10.86 5.31
CA GLY A 118 -17.90 -12.08 4.53
C GLY A 118 -17.86 -11.90 3.01
N LEU A 119 -17.42 -10.75 2.51
CA LEU A 119 -17.28 -10.48 1.08
C LEU A 119 -15.86 -10.87 0.60
N PRO A 120 -15.70 -11.34 -0.65
CA PRO A 120 -14.38 -11.55 -1.25
C PRO A 120 -13.56 -10.26 -1.27
N ASP A 121 -12.28 -10.37 -0.95
CA ASP A 121 -11.35 -9.24 -0.95
C ASP A 121 -9.98 -9.67 -1.47
N VAL A 122 -9.22 -8.72 -2.03
CA VAL A 122 -7.90 -8.96 -2.61
C VAL A 122 -6.93 -7.83 -2.28
N MET A 123 -5.66 -8.17 -2.12
CA MET A 123 -4.56 -7.20 -2.08
C MET A 123 -3.42 -7.65 -2.98
N ARG A 124 -2.64 -6.69 -3.50
CA ARG A 124 -1.46 -6.97 -4.30
C ARG A 124 -0.42 -5.87 -4.14
N GLY A 125 0.67 -6.22 -3.45
CA GLY A 125 1.75 -5.32 -3.03
C GLY A 125 1.79 -5.15 -1.51
N GLU A 126 0.64 -4.93 -0.90
CA GLU A 126 0.51 -4.72 0.55
C GLU A 126 0.86 -5.97 1.38
N GLU A 127 0.68 -7.17 0.83
CA GLU A 127 1.08 -8.42 1.47
C GLU A 127 2.58 -8.43 1.82
N VAL A 128 3.39 -7.82 0.98
CA VAL A 128 4.85 -7.72 1.24
C VAL A 128 5.12 -6.79 2.41
N GLN A 129 4.42 -5.64 2.50
CA GLN A 129 4.56 -4.72 3.63
C GLN A 129 4.13 -5.37 4.95
N LEU A 130 3.08 -6.18 4.93
CA LEU A 130 2.61 -6.93 6.11
C LEU A 130 3.63 -7.97 6.58
N LEU A 131 4.25 -8.70 5.67
CA LEU A 131 5.35 -9.61 6.00
C LEU A 131 6.53 -8.85 6.62
N GLY A 132 6.83 -7.67 6.07
CA GLY A 132 7.90 -6.80 6.59
C GLY A 132 7.58 -6.24 7.97
N LEU A 133 6.37 -5.81 8.21
CA LEU A 133 5.91 -5.37 9.53
C LEU A 133 6.15 -6.46 10.59
N ASN A 134 5.72 -7.69 10.29
CA ASN A 134 5.93 -8.81 11.19
C ASN A 134 7.42 -9.17 11.39
N ALA A 135 8.24 -9.01 10.36
CA ALA A 135 9.69 -9.26 10.47
C ALA A 135 10.42 -8.19 11.30
N LEU A 136 9.96 -6.93 11.25
CA LEU A 136 10.50 -5.82 12.04
C LEU A 136 10.03 -5.84 13.47
N HIS A 137 8.78 -6.20 13.70
CA HIS A 137 8.10 -6.17 14.98
C HIS A 137 7.42 -7.53 15.27
N PRO A 138 8.19 -8.61 15.55
CA PRO A 138 7.60 -9.92 15.75
C PRO A 138 6.59 -9.93 16.91
N ALA A 139 5.33 -10.35 16.62
CA ALA A 139 4.28 -10.48 17.61
C ALA A 139 3.34 -11.62 17.26
N HIS A 140 2.53 -12.06 18.24
CA HIS A 140 1.53 -13.10 18.02
C HIS A 140 0.39 -12.62 17.10
N GLU A 141 0.02 -11.34 17.24
CA GLU A 141 -1.06 -10.72 16.47
C GLU A 141 -0.67 -9.29 16.11
N HIS A 142 -0.98 -8.88 14.86
CA HIS A 142 -0.93 -7.50 14.41
C HIS A 142 -2.25 -7.12 13.77
N HIS A 143 -2.79 -5.98 14.17
CA HIS A 143 -3.79 -5.24 13.43
C HIS A 143 -3.05 -4.16 12.65
N ALA A 144 -3.24 -4.09 11.33
CA ALA A 144 -2.52 -3.16 10.48
C ALA A 144 -3.45 -2.46 9.49
N ILE A 145 -3.26 -1.16 9.35
CA ILE A 145 -3.85 -0.31 8.32
C ILE A 145 -2.76 0.00 7.31
N LEU A 146 -3.03 -0.23 6.03
CA LEU A 146 -2.15 0.16 4.93
C LEU A 146 -2.90 1.20 4.08
N PRO A 147 -2.77 2.49 4.42
CA PRO A 147 -3.47 3.55 3.72
C PRO A 147 -2.95 3.71 2.30
N GLY A 148 -3.87 4.01 1.39
CA GLY A 148 -3.56 4.21 -0.03
C GLY A 148 -4.82 4.55 -0.81
N THR A 149 -4.76 4.38 -2.12
CA THR A 149 -5.95 4.48 -2.99
C THR A 149 -7.06 3.56 -2.47
N HIS A 150 -6.69 2.33 -2.12
CA HIS A 150 -7.52 1.33 -1.46
C HIS A 150 -6.87 0.95 -0.14
N SER A 151 -7.34 1.53 0.96
CA SER A 151 -6.83 1.25 2.30
C SER A 151 -7.14 -0.19 2.71
N LYS A 152 -6.19 -0.90 3.31
CA LYS A 152 -6.37 -2.28 3.79
C LYS A 152 -6.35 -2.30 5.32
N HIS A 153 -7.37 -2.91 5.91
CA HIS A 153 -7.37 -3.28 7.32
C HIS A 153 -7.09 -4.76 7.45
N ALA A 154 -5.89 -5.12 7.86
CA ALA A 154 -5.40 -6.49 7.86
C ALA A 154 -5.14 -7.02 9.27
N LEU A 155 -5.39 -8.32 9.44
CA LEU A 155 -5.02 -9.07 10.63
C LEU A 155 -3.96 -10.11 10.28
N LEU A 156 -2.85 -10.05 11.02
CA LEU A 156 -1.84 -11.11 11.02
C LEU A 156 -1.90 -11.87 12.33
N ARG A 157 -1.78 -13.18 12.26
CA ARG A 157 -1.61 -14.07 13.43
C ARG A 157 -0.47 -15.03 13.19
N LYS A 158 0.46 -15.10 14.15
CA LYS A 158 1.65 -15.99 14.06
C LYS A 158 2.44 -15.81 12.75
N GLY A 159 2.53 -14.56 12.27
CA GLY A 159 3.22 -14.23 11.02
C GLY A 159 2.47 -14.56 9.73
N GLU A 160 1.19 -14.94 9.81
CA GLU A 160 0.33 -15.21 8.65
C GLU A 160 -0.74 -14.12 8.50
N ILE A 161 -0.93 -13.63 7.28
CA ILE A 161 -2.06 -12.77 6.91
C ILE A 161 -3.31 -13.65 6.92
N THR A 162 -4.21 -13.42 7.88
CA THR A 162 -5.39 -14.28 8.09
C THR A 162 -6.63 -13.77 7.37
N HIS A 163 -6.89 -12.48 7.43
CA HIS A 163 -7.94 -11.81 6.66
C HIS A 163 -7.68 -10.30 6.59
N PHE A 164 -8.38 -9.64 5.71
CA PHE A 164 -8.35 -8.18 5.56
C PHE A 164 -9.67 -7.67 4.96
N SER A 165 -9.87 -6.37 5.08
CA SER A 165 -10.97 -5.62 4.45
C SER A 165 -10.40 -4.40 3.74
N THR A 166 -10.88 -4.16 2.53
CA THR A 166 -10.49 -2.99 1.71
C THR A 166 -11.52 -1.88 1.85
N LEU A 167 -11.03 -0.66 2.09
CA LEU A 167 -11.81 0.57 2.08
C LEU A 167 -11.29 1.50 0.98
N MET A 168 -12.18 2.10 0.20
CA MET A 168 -11.83 2.93 -0.95
C MET A 168 -11.48 4.37 -0.56
N THR A 169 -10.86 4.59 0.58
CA THR A 169 -10.68 5.91 1.21
C THR A 169 -9.93 6.89 0.31
N GLY A 170 -8.78 6.50 -0.24
CA GLY A 170 -8.00 7.38 -1.11
C GLY A 170 -8.65 7.61 -2.48
N GLU A 171 -9.26 6.59 -3.07
CA GLU A 171 -9.99 6.73 -4.34
C GLU A 171 -11.21 7.63 -4.18
N LEU A 172 -12.01 7.44 -3.12
CA LEU A 172 -13.15 8.30 -2.83
C LEU A 172 -12.70 9.76 -2.60
N PHE A 173 -11.60 9.97 -1.87
CA PHE A 173 -11.05 11.31 -1.70
C PHE A 173 -10.72 11.95 -3.06
N SER A 174 -10.03 11.24 -3.93
CA SER A 174 -9.67 11.74 -5.26
C SER A 174 -10.91 12.06 -6.10
N LEU A 175 -11.86 11.13 -6.18
CA LEU A 175 -13.09 11.32 -6.95
C LEU A 175 -13.94 12.47 -6.41
N LEU A 176 -14.12 12.54 -5.10
CA LEU A 176 -14.95 13.56 -4.47
C LEU A 176 -14.33 14.95 -4.55
N SER A 177 -13.02 15.05 -4.38
CA SER A 177 -12.29 16.33 -4.44
C SER A 177 -12.15 16.87 -5.87
N GLN A 178 -12.00 16.00 -6.88
CA GLN A 178 -11.73 16.42 -8.25
C GLN A 178 -12.95 16.40 -9.17
N HIS A 179 -13.85 15.43 -9.00
CA HIS A 179 -14.93 15.15 -9.96
C HIS A 179 -16.33 15.33 -9.41
N SER A 180 -16.50 15.69 -8.13
CA SER A 180 -17.82 15.91 -7.54
C SER A 180 -18.12 17.40 -7.30
N LEU A 181 -19.38 17.68 -6.89
CA LEU A 181 -19.79 18.99 -6.44
C LEU A 181 -19.08 19.44 -5.15
N LEU A 182 -18.47 18.54 -4.41
CA LEU A 182 -17.78 18.85 -3.15
C LEU A 182 -16.48 19.61 -3.41
N GLY A 183 -15.73 19.23 -4.46
CA GLY A 183 -14.45 19.83 -4.84
C GLY A 183 -14.54 20.89 -5.95
N ARG A 184 -15.73 21.06 -6.58
CA ARG A 184 -15.87 21.96 -7.72
C ARG A 184 -15.80 23.45 -7.31
N ALA A 185 -15.08 24.25 -8.13
CA ALA A 185 -14.95 25.71 -7.95
C ALA A 185 -14.38 26.11 -6.58
N LEU A 186 -13.42 25.36 -6.08
CA LEU A 186 -12.64 25.71 -4.90
C LEU A 186 -11.38 26.48 -5.31
N PRO A 187 -10.88 27.40 -4.47
CA PRO A 187 -9.54 27.98 -4.63
C PRO A 187 -8.47 26.91 -4.40
N GLU A 188 -7.21 27.29 -4.55
CA GLU A 188 -6.08 26.46 -4.13
C GLU A 188 -6.27 25.98 -2.70
N GLN A 189 -6.13 24.67 -2.49
CA GLN A 189 -6.37 24.06 -1.20
C GLN A 189 -5.11 24.12 -0.34
N GLN A 190 -5.30 24.43 0.94
CA GLN A 190 -4.24 24.49 1.94
C GLN A 190 -4.45 23.39 2.97
N ASP A 191 -3.35 22.86 3.47
CA ASP A 191 -3.45 21.90 4.57
C ASP A 191 -3.92 22.61 5.84
N ASN A 192 -4.97 22.03 6.48
CA ASN A 192 -5.62 22.61 7.65
C ASN A 192 -5.98 21.52 8.65
N SER A 193 -5.16 21.38 9.68
CA SER A 193 -5.31 20.35 10.70
C SER A 193 -6.61 20.52 11.52
N THR A 194 -7.06 21.74 11.75
CA THR A 194 -8.31 21.99 12.47
C THR A 194 -9.51 21.49 11.66
N ALA A 195 -9.62 21.84 10.38
CA ALA A 195 -10.68 21.37 9.51
C ALA A 195 -10.61 19.83 9.33
N PHE A 196 -9.41 19.26 9.26
CA PHE A 196 -9.23 17.81 9.20
C PHE A 196 -9.79 17.12 10.45
N VAL A 197 -9.39 17.56 11.64
CA VAL A 197 -9.87 17.00 12.92
C VAL A 197 -11.39 17.18 13.07
N GLU A 198 -11.93 18.32 12.65
CA GLU A 198 -13.38 18.54 12.64
C GLU A 198 -14.10 17.53 11.74
N GLY A 199 -13.53 17.21 10.57
CA GLY A 199 -14.03 16.16 9.69
C GLY A 199 -14.02 14.79 10.35
N VAL A 200 -12.91 14.45 11.03
CA VAL A 200 -12.76 13.17 11.77
C VAL A 200 -13.84 13.03 12.85
N LEU A 201 -14.01 14.06 13.68
CA LEU A 201 -15.01 14.04 14.77
C LEU A 201 -16.44 13.99 14.22
N THR A 202 -16.73 14.69 13.11
CA THR A 202 -18.04 14.63 12.45
C THR A 202 -18.32 13.22 11.93
N ALA A 203 -17.31 12.52 11.41
CA ALA A 203 -17.47 11.15 10.92
C ALA A 203 -17.81 10.14 12.01
N ASN A 204 -17.36 10.40 13.25
CA ASN A 204 -17.61 9.51 14.39
C ASN A 204 -19.01 9.65 15.00
N ALA A 205 -19.83 10.57 14.48
CA ALA A 205 -21.18 10.84 15.02
C ALA A 205 -22.27 9.84 14.58
N GLY A 206 -21.91 8.74 13.91
CA GLY A 206 -22.87 7.71 13.47
C GLY A 206 -23.79 8.15 12.33
N ILE A 207 -23.41 9.19 11.58
CA ILE A 207 -24.18 9.73 10.45
C ILE A 207 -24.07 8.78 9.26
N PRO A 208 -25.18 8.49 8.52
CA PRO A 208 -25.10 7.71 7.30
C PRO A 208 -24.09 8.29 6.29
N PHE A 209 -23.24 7.45 5.73
CA PHE A 209 -22.10 7.86 4.92
C PHE A 209 -22.43 8.88 3.81
N ASN A 210 -23.50 8.63 3.04
CA ASN A 210 -23.89 9.53 1.94
C ASN A 210 -24.30 10.94 2.41
N HIS A 211 -24.89 11.06 3.60
CA HIS A 211 -25.20 12.36 4.20
C HIS A 211 -23.95 12.99 4.82
N LEU A 212 -23.13 12.18 5.46
CA LEU A 212 -21.87 12.60 6.06
C LEU A 212 -20.97 13.34 5.06
N ILE A 213 -20.69 12.73 3.91
CA ILE A 213 -19.82 13.35 2.89
C ILE A 213 -20.40 14.64 2.33
N PHE A 214 -21.75 14.77 2.27
CA PHE A 214 -22.41 16.01 1.80
C PHE A 214 -22.21 17.19 2.77
N SER A 215 -21.87 16.93 4.03
CA SER A 215 -21.56 17.98 5.01
C SER A 215 -20.37 18.87 4.58
N ALA A 216 -19.43 18.35 3.78
CA ALA A 216 -18.36 19.17 3.20
C ALA A 216 -18.89 20.31 2.33
N ARG A 217 -20.04 20.11 1.65
CA ARG A 217 -20.69 21.17 0.88
C ARG A 217 -21.50 22.11 1.75
N THR A 218 -22.33 21.57 2.64
CA THR A 218 -23.26 22.41 3.44
C THR A 218 -22.50 23.31 4.41
N ARG A 219 -21.49 22.81 5.10
CA ARG A 219 -20.65 23.61 6.00
C ARG A 219 -19.86 24.70 5.27
N ARG A 220 -19.36 24.37 4.05
CA ARG A 220 -18.76 25.40 3.18
C ARG A 220 -19.75 26.51 2.82
N LEU A 221 -20.98 26.17 2.45
CA LEU A 221 -22.00 27.15 2.09
C LEU A 221 -22.45 28.01 3.28
N ASN A 222 -22.45 27.44 4.47
CA ASN A 222 -22.76 28.15 5.72
C ASN A 222 -21.56 28.99 6.25
N GLY A 223 -20.40 28.91 5.60
CA GLY A 223 -19.20 29.63 6.07
C GLY A 223 -18.53 29.02 7.31
N GLU A 224 -18.89 27.81 7.68
CA GLU A 224 -18.33 27.09 8.82
C GLU A 224 -16.93 26.54 8.50
N ILE A 225 -16.61 26.30 7.23
CA ILE A 225 -15.31 25.84 6.74
C ILE A 225 -14.81 26.81 5.68
N ALA A 226 -13.55 27.24 5.80
CA ALA A 226 -12.89 28.06 4.81
C ALA A 226 -12.81 27.32 3.46
N LEU A 227 -13.04 28.04 2.34
CA LEU A 227 -13.00 27.47 1.00
C LEU A 227 -11.69 26.73 0.68
N SER A 228 -10.57 27.22 1.21
CA SER A 228 -9.24 26.61 1.05
C SER A 228 -8.98 25.38 1.93
N ALA A 229 -9.88 25.05 2.87
CA ALA A 229 -9.75 23.96 3.83
C ALA A 229 -10.71 22.78 3.57
N VAL A 230 -11.50 22.85 2.50
CA VAL A 230 -12.53 21.83 2.20
C VAL A 230 -11.91 20.47 1.97
N HIS A 231 -10.75 20.37 1.31
CA HIS A 231 -10.08 19.09 1.10
C HIS A 231 -9.58 18.47 2.40
N SER A 232 -9.08 19.29 3.34
CA SER A 232 -8.68 18.80 4.67
C SER A 232 -9.88 18.24 5.44
N TYR A 233 -11.00 18.96 5.45
CA TYR A 233 -12.22 18.48 6.08
C TYR A 233 -12.73 17.18 5.44
N LEU A 234 -12.80 17.12 4.10
CA LEU A 234 -13.21 15.92 3.36
C LEU A 234 -12.28 14.72 3.66
N SER A 235 -10.97 14.95 3.71
CA SER A 235 -10.01 13.92 4.11
C SER A 235 -10.27 13.42 5.53
N GLY A 236 -10.56 14.34 6.45
CA GLY A 236 -10.95 14.01 7.83
C GLY A 236 -12.23 13.19 7.91
N LEU A 237 -13.27 13.53 7.13
CA LEU A 237 -14.49 12.73 7.05
C LEU A 237 -14.23 11.29 6.61
N LEU A 238 -13.43 11.10 5.56
CA LEU A 238 -13.17 9.78 4.99
C LEU A 238 -12.30 8.92 5.90
N ILE A 239 -11.21 9.47 6.41
CA ILE A 239 -10.30 8.76 7.35
C ILE A 239 -11.02 8.53 8.69
N GLY A 240 -11.76 9.49 9.20
CA GLY A 240 -12.55 9.34 10.42
C GLY A 240 -13.61 8.24 10.29
N TYR A 241 -14.32 8.21 9.15
CA TYR A 241 -15.28 7.14 8.87
C TYR A 241 -14.61 5.77 8.77
N GLU A 242 -13.45 5.69 8.11
CA GLU A 242 -12.66 4.46 8.05
C GLU A 242 -12.28 3.98 9.45
N LEU A 243 -11.71 4.86 10.28
CA LEU A 243 -11.28 4.51 11.63
C LEU A 243 -12.45 4.18 12.56
N SER A 244 -13.64 4.76 12.38
CA SER A 244 -14.83 4.44 13.17
C SER A 244 -15.31 2.99 13.00
N THR A 245 -14.85 2.29 11.96
CA THR A 245 -15.15 0.87 11.76
C THR A 245 -14.23 -0.06 12.57
N MET A 246 -13.24 0.48 13.26
CA MET A 246 -12.26 -0.28 14.03
C MET A 246 -12.68 -0.42 15.51
N SER A 247 -12.14 -1.44 16.16
CA SER A 247 -12.22 -1.54 17.63
C SER A 247 -11.16 -0.63 18.26
N ALA A 248 -11.58 0.29 19.11
CA ALA A 248 -10.69 1.16 19.88
C ALA A 248 -9.87 0.42 20.97
N GLU A 249 -10.21 -0.84 21.27
CA GLU A 249 -9.54 -1.61 22.31
C GLU A 249 -8.19 -2.22 21.88
N LYS A 250 -7.92 -2.25 20.58
CA LYS A 250 -6.73 -2.92 20.05
C LYS A 250 -5.76 -1.92 19.42
N GLU A 251 -4.53 -1.96 19.89
CA GLU A 251 -3.45 -1.22 19.26
C GLU A 251 -3.23 -1.71 17.84
N SER A 252 -3.22 -0.77 16.88
CA SER A 252 -3.06 -1.06 15.48
C SER A 252 -1.83 -0.34 14.90
N TRP A 253 -1.27 -0.87 13.82
CA TRP A 253 -0.21 -0.24 13.06
C TRP A 253 -0.77 0.48 11.84
N VAL A 254 -0.24 1.66 11.53
CA VAL A 254 -0.37 2.28 10.21
C VAL A 254 0.94 2.10 9.47
N VAL A 255 0.88 1.44 8.33
CA VAL A 255 2.05 1.15 7.46
C VAL A 255 1.90 1.94 6.18
N GLY A 256 2.71 2.98 5.99
CA GLY A 256 2.57 3.85 4.82
C GLY A 256 3.65 4.91 4.71
N SER A 257 3.44 5.88 3.83
CA SER A 257 4.30 7.05 3.74
C SER A 257 4.21 7.91 5.00
N PRO A 258 5.26 8.67 5.36
CA PRO A 258 5.24 9.53 6.54
C PRO A 258 4.02 10.45 6.60
N SER A 259 3.66 11.10 5.49
CA SER A 259 2.54 12.03 5.43
C SER A 259 1.18 11.36 5.67
N LEU A 260 0.96 10.15 5.16
CA LEU A 260 -0.26 9.38 5.44
C LEU A 260 -0.27 8.89 6.88
N CYS A 261 0.86 8.41 7.40
CA CYS A 261 0.98 8.00 8.79
C CYS A 261 0.64 9.16 9.75
N GLU A 262 1.13 10.36 9.49
CA GLU A 262 0.81 11.55 10.29
C GLU A 262 -0.69 11.88 10.29
N ARG A 263 -1.35 11.80 9.13
CA ARG A 263 -2.80 12.03 9.02
C ARG A 263 -3.62 11.00 9.80
N TYR A 264 -3.25 9.73 9.69
CA TYR A 264 -3.92 8.67 10.44
C TYR A 264 -3.66 8.76 11.94
N LEU A 265 -2.44 9.14 12.37
CA LEU A 265 -2.15 9.41 13.78
C LEU A 265 -2.99 10.57 14.33
N LEU A 266 -3.09 11.68 13.59
CA LEU A 266 -3.90 12.82 14.00
C LEU A 266 -5.38 12.45 14.12
N ALA A 267 -5.91 11.66 13.19
CA ALA A 267 -7.27 11.17 13.25
C ALA A 267 -7.49 10.21 14.43
N ALA A 268 -6.55 9.28 14.66
CA ALA A 268 -6.61 8.33 15.75
C ALA A 268 -6.55 9.02 17.14
N GLN A 269 -5.71 10.04 17.28
CA GLN A 269 -5.64 10.88 18.49
C GLN A 269 -6.98 11.57 18.76
N ALA A 270 -7.66 12.09 17.74
CA ALA A 270 -8.96 12.73 17.89
C ALA A 270 -10.08 11.74 18.28
N LEU A 271 -9.89 10.45 18.03
CA LEU A 271 -10.85 9.38 18.31
C LEU A 271 -10.46 8.48 19.49
N ASP A 272 -9.37 8.80 20.19
CA ASP A 272 -8.81 7.97 21.28
C ASP A 272 -8.50 6.51 20.85
N ILE A 273 -8.07 6.33 19.59
CA ILE A 273 -7.68 5.02 19.06
C ILE A 273 -6.16 4.82 19.22
N PRO A 274 -5.69 3.72 19.85
CA PRO A 274 -4.28 3.43 20.01
C PRO A 274 -3.67 3.02 18.66
N LEU A 275 -2.76 3.85 18.12
CA LEU A 275 -2.16 3.67 16.81
C LEU A 275 -0.65 3.88 16.85
N ARG A 276 0.09 2.99 16.18
CA ARG A 276 1.53 3.13 15.92
C ARG A 276 1.78 3.26 14.42
N THR A 277 2.94 3.79 14.05
CA THR A 277 3.35 3.90 12.65
C THR A 277 4.55 3.02 12.34
N ALA A 278 4.58 2.52 11.11
CA ALA A 278 5.74 1.90 10.51
C ALA A 278 5.92 2.47 9.10
N ASP A 279 7.15 2.73 8.72
CA ASP A 279 7.48 3.22 7.39
C ASP A 279 7.23 2.15 6.33
N GLY A 280 6.41 2.49 5.33
CA GLY A 280 5.96 1.56 4.31
C GLY A 280 7.09 1.02 3.44
N ASP A 281 8.11 1.83 3.14
CA ASP A 281 9.26 1.42 2.33
C ASP A 281 10.16 0.47 3.11
N THR A 282 10.38 0.74 4.38
CA THR A 282 11.13 -0.15 5.29
C THR A 282 10.41 -1.50 5.43
N CYS A 283 9.08 -1.48 5.62
CA CYS A 283 8.28 -2.69 5.66
C CYS A 283 8.35 -3.46 4.33
N PHE A 284 8.21 -2.77 3.18
CA PHE A 284 8.34 -3.40 1.86
C PHE A 284 9.68 -4.11 1.70
N LEU A 285 10.79 -3.42 1.96
CA LEU A 285 12.14 -3.99 1.81
C LEU A 285 12.37 -5.19 2.73
N ARG A 286 11.88 -5.14 3.95
CA ARG A 286 11.98 -6.27 4.89
C ARG A 286 11.12 -7.45 4.47
N GLY A 287 9.92 -7.20 3.94
CA GLY A 287 9.06 -8.24 3.40
C GLY A 287 9.66 -8.90 2.15
N MET A 288 10.24 -8.11 1.25
CA MET A 288 10.96 -8.61 0.09
C MET A 288 12.18 -9.44 0.49
N ALA A 289 12.94 -9.02 1.49
CA ALA A 289 14.06 -9.79 2.01
C ALA A 289 13.61 -11.11 2.65
N ALA A 290 12.51 -11.09 3.42
CA ALA A 290 11.92 -12.30 3.99
C ALA A 290 11.46 -13.29 2.90
N PHE A 291 10.88 -12.77 1.81
CA PHE A 291 10.51 -13.56 0.64
C PHE A 291 11.75 -14.11 -0.08
N TYR A 292 12.74 -13.26 -0.36
CA TYR A 292 13.98 -13.64 -1.05
C TYR A 292 14.73 -14.76 -0.33
N ALA A 293 14.78 -14.72 0.99
CA ALA A 293 15.38 -15.76 1.83
C ALA A 293 14.72 -17.14 1.69
N GLN A 294 13.49 -17.22 1.16
CA GLN A 294 12.80 -18.48 0.88
C GLN A 294 13.07 -19.02 -0.53
N LEU A 295 13.74 -18.26 -1.41
CA LEU A 295 14.05 -18.73 -2.76
C LEU A 295 15.12 -19.83 -2.70
N PRO A 296 15.08 -20.82 -3.63
CA PRO A 296 16.13 -21.83 -3.72
C PRO A 296 17.46 -21.17 -4.07
N GLU A 297 18.54 -21.73 -3.59
CA GLU A 297 19.87 -21.31 -4.07
C GLU A 297 19.93 -21.55 -5.57
N THR A 298 20.02 -20.46 -6.33
CA THR A 298 20.32 -20.56 -7.75
C THR A 298 21.80 -20.94 -7.87
N HIS A 299 22.09 -22.21 -8.08
CA HIS A 299 23.39 -22.61 -8.56
C HIS A 299 23.61 -21.95 -9.94
N ALA A 300 24.51 -20.98 -9.98
CA ALA A 300 24.97 -20.35 -11.21
C ALA A 300 25.92 -21.29 -11.96
#